data_9e4d02ba86b4ef55d2f9967ab4a38be5
#
_entry.id   9e4d02ba86b4ef55d2f9967ab4a38be5
#
_cell.length_a   1.000
_cell.length_b   1.000
_cell.length_c   1.000
_cell.angle_alpha   90.00
_cell.angle_beta   90.00
_cell.angle_gamma   90.00
#
_symmetry.space_group_name_H-M   'P 1'
#
loop_
_entity.id
_entity.type
_entity.pdbx_description
1 polymer ?
#
loop_
_entity_poly.entity_id
_entity_poly.type
_entity_poly.pdbx_seq_one_letter_code
_entity_poly.pdbx_strand_id
1 'polypeptide(L)'
;MQRRKDNKGRVLKDGEVYRKSDGLYMYRWTAKNGKRHTIYDATLEGLREKEEKIQHDLADGLRIPECSLTLNDLFELWRKNKVGLKEHTFANYVYMYNRFVRDEIGMMKLKDIRKSDIRSYYNGIVRNGKMALNTLETIQNVLHQVFAVAVDDEYIRVNPTDGVLTAIKAAHQYETPKRHALTLPQQQAFLNFIKKTPKFQHWLPMFTFMLGTGCRISETVGLCWGDIDF
;
A
#
# COMPACT_ATOMS: atom_id res chain seq x y z
N MET A 1 24.33 12.75 44.16
CA MET A 1 24.43 13.39 42.84
C MET A 1 23.50 14.58 42.77
N GLN A 2 24.01 15.74 42.42
CA GLN A 2 23.20 16.98 42.28
C GLN A 2 22.32 16.87 41.01
N ARG A 3 21.00 16.91 41.17
CA ARG A 3 20.06 16.79 40.04
C ARG A 3 20.17 18.06 39.14
N ARG A 4 20.30 17.83 37.82
CA ARG A 4 20.35 18.91 36.83
C ARG A 4 19.06 19.75 36.88
N LYS A 5 19.21 21.10 36.79
CA LYS A 5 18.08 22.04 36.79
C LYS A 5 18.10 22.90 35.52
N ASP A 6 16.94 23.32 35.07
CA ASP A 6 16.78 24.30 33.98
C ASP A 6 17.02 25.74 34.47
N ASN A 7 16.81 26.71 33.57
CA ASN A 7 16.94 28.14 33.87
C ASN A 7 15.87 28.68 34.85
N LYS A 8 14.80 27.88 35.08
CA LYS A 8 13.70 28.20 36.03
C LYS A 8 13.81 27.44 37.34
N GLY A 9 14.90 26.71 37.55
CA GLY A 9 15.14 25.90 38.75
C GLY A 9 14.40 24.58 38.80
N ARG A 10 13.71 24.14 37.73
CA ARG A 10 12.98 22.89 37.64
C ARG A 10 13.97 21.72 37.44
N VAL A 11 13.69 20.60 38.09
CA VAL A 11 14.52 19.39 38.01
C VAL A 11 14.30 18.68 36.67
N LEU A 12 15.38 18.39 35.97
CA LEU A 12 15.41 17.62 34.74
C LEU A 12 15.57 16.13 35.03
N LYS A 13 14.81 15.30 34.27
CA LYS A 13 14.92 13.82 34.31
C LYS A 13 16.15 13.34 33.56
N ASP A 14 16.44 12.03 33.67
CA ASP A 14 17.53 11.42 32.91
C ASP A 14 17.22 11.49 31.42
N GLY A 15 18.22 11.90 30.61
CA GLY A 15 18.06 12.15 29.17
C GLY A 15 17.60 13.57 28.84
N GLU A 16 16.96 14.30 29.78
CA GLU A 16 16.55 15.69 29.57
C GLU A 16 17.74 16.65 29.73
N VAL A 17 17.85 17.64 28.86
CA VAL A 17 18.86 18.72 28.90
C VAL A 17 18.21 20.03 28.47
N TYR A 18 18.50 21.12 29.21
CA TYR A 18 18.17 22.45 28.77
C TYR A 18 19.40 23.08 28.06
N ARG A 19 19.22 23.47 26.80
CA ARG A 19 20.26 24.12 25.98
C ARG A 19 20.20 25.60 26.12
N LYS A 20 21.22 26.21 26.77
CA LYS A 20 21.30 27.67 27.00
C LYS A 20 21.50 28.44 25.73
N SER A 21 22.04 27.84 24.66
CA SER A 21 22.37 28.50 23.39
C SER A 21 21.15 28.91 22.58
N ASP A 22 20.08 28.15 22.64
CA ASP A 22 18.86 28.35 21.84
C ASP A 22 17.57 28.29 22.67
N GLY A 23 17.70 28.12 24.01
CA GLY A 23 16.55 28.05 24.92
C GLY A 23 15.67 26.82 24.79
N LEU A 24 16.12 25.80 24.06
CA LEU A 24 15.34 24.60 23.82
C LEU A 24 15.63 23.53 24.88
N TYR A 25 14.59 22.75 25.18
CA TYR A 25 14.71 21.52 25.93
C TYR A 25 14.97 20.36 24.97
N MET A 26 15.83 19.46 25.37
CA MET A 26 16.26 18.30 24.58
C MET A 26 16.10 17.04 25.41
N TYR A 27 15.52 15.99 24.82
CA TYR A 27 15.52 14.65 25.38
C TYR A 27 16.28 13.70 24.46
N ARG A 28 17.15 12.89 25.05
CA ARG A 28 17.99 11.93 24.33
C ARG A 28 17.82 10.54 24.89
N TRP A 29 17.60 9.58 23.99
CA TRP A 29 17.52 8.16 24.34
C TRP A 29 18.28 7.29 23.34
N THR A 30 18.52 6.03 23.70
CA THR A 30 19.16 5.05 22.85
C THR A 30 18.12 3.98 22.51
N ALA A 31 17.87 3.74 21.23
CA ALA A 31 16.97 2.69 20.78
C ALA A 31 17.59 1.31 20.92
N LYS A 32 16.78 0.23 20.84
CA LYS A 32 17.24 -1.18 20.96
C LYS A 32 18.35 -1.55 19.96
N ASN A 33 18.40 -0.87 18.81
CA ASN A 33 19.43 -1.04 17.77
C ASN A 33 20.76 -0.31 18.08
N GLY A 34 20.90 0.30 19.26
CA GLY A 34 22.09 1.06 19.67
C GLY A 34 22.17 2.49 19.12
N LYS A 35 21.25 2.89 18.23
CA LYS A 35 21.24 4.27 17.71
C LYS A 35 20.70 5.24 18.74
N ARG A 36 21.35 6.42 18.81
CA ARG A 36 20.94 7.54 19.68
C ARG A 36 19.97 8.45 18.94
N HIS A 37 18.86 8.74 19.59
CA HIS A 37 17.84 9.66 19.08
C HIS A 37 17.72 10.88 19.98
N THR A 38 17.28 11.99 19.41
CA THR A 38 17.14 13.25 20.14
C THR A 38 15.90 13.96 19.63
N ILE A 39 15.09 14.49 20.57
CA ILE A 39 13.97 15.38 20.27
C ILE A 39 14.16 16.70 20.99
N TYR A 40 13.50 17.72 20.47
CA TYR A 40 13.55 19.10 20.99
C TYR A 40 12.13 19.64 21.19
N ASP A 41 12.01 20.52 22.19
CA ASP A 41 10.81 21.32 22.38
C ASP A 41 11.18 22.68 23.01
N ALA A 42 10.34 23.68 22.78
CA ALA A 42 10.51 25.01 23.38
C ALA A 42 10.12 25.05 24.87
N THR A 43 9.30 24.05 25.31
CA THR A 43 8.79 23.95 26.67
C THR A 43 9.16 22.61 27.30
N LEU A 44 9.33 22.58 28.62
CA LEU A 44 9.62 21.34 29.34
C LEU A 44 8.40 20.41 29.35
N GLU A 45 7.21 20.98 29.42
CA GLU A 45 5.94 20.24 29.40
C GLU A 45 5.77 19.56 28.04
N GLY A 46 5.92 20.27 26.94
CA GLY A 46 5.84 19.71 25.58
C GLY A 46 6.91 18.65 25.30
N LEU A 47 8.13 18.82 25.87
CA LEU A 47 9.17 17.80 25.79
C LEU A 47 8.71 16.51 26.51
N ARG A 48 8.14 16.63 27.70
CA ARG A 48 7.69 15.49 28.52
C ARG A 48 6.51 14.74 27.92
N GLU A 49 5.58 15.45 27.28
CA GLU A 49 4.51 14.81 26.50
C GLU A 49 5.06 13.96 25.34
N LYS A 50 6.07 14.49 24.65
CA LYS A 50 6.76 13.73 23.59
C LYS A 50 7.55 12.54 24.15
N GLU A 51 8.22 12.72 25.29
CA GLU A 51 8.96 11.67 25.99
C GLU A 51 8.00 10.53 26.42
N GLU A 52 6.86 10.85 27.03
CA GLU A 52 5.86 9.85 27.43
C GLU A 52 5.36 9.03 26.24
N LYS A 53 5.05 9.68 25.12
CA LYS A 53 4.67 8.97 23.88
C LYS A 53 5.77 8.02 23.42
N ILE A 54 7.01 8.48 23.38
CA ILE A 54 8.16 7.66 22.97
C ILE A 54 8.35 6.48 23.92
N GLN A 55 8.25 6.69 25.23
CA GLN A 55 8.40 5.63 26.22
C GLN A 55 7.26 4.61 26.13
N HIS A 56 6.03 5.08 25.87
CA HIS A 56 4.88 4.21 25.63
C HIS A 56 5.05 3.37 24.36
N ASP A 57 5.51 3.99 23.27
CA ASP A 57 5.79 3.28 22.01
C ASP A 57 6.93 2.25 22.16
N LEU A 58 7.98 2.59 22.93
CA LEU A 58 9.07 1.66 23.26
C LEU A 58 8.62 0.51 24.16
N ALA A 59 7.74 0.77 25.13
CA ALA A 59 7.17 -0.24 26.02
C ALA A 59 6.27 -1.21 25.26
N ASP A 60 5.53 -0.70 24.27
CA ASP A 60 4.70 -1.50 23.36
C ASP A 60 5.52 -2.26 22.29
N GLY A 61 6.85 -2.15 22.31
CA GLY A 61 7.74 -2.86 21.40
C GLY A 61 7.89 -2.21 20.04
N LEU A 62 7.19 -1.09 19.76
CA LEU A 62 7.31 -0.43 18.46
C LEU A 62 8.75 0.01 18.20
N ARG A 63 9.25 -0.30 17.02
CA ARG A 63 10.45 0.36 16.51
C ARG A 63 10.08 1.81 16.31
N ILE A 64 10.62 2.72 17.13
CA ILE A 64 10.47 4.15 16.82
C ILE A 64 11.13 4.32 15.45
N PRO A 65 10.36 4.58 14.38
CA PRO A 65 10.95 4.68 13.06
C PRO A 65 12.01 5.77 13.12
N GLU A 66 13.13 5.52 12.50
CA GLU A 66 13.98 6.61 12.05
C GLU A 66 13.04 7.58 11.36
N CYS A 67 12.89 8.77 11.91
CA CYS A 67 11.75 9.70 11.69
C CYS A 67 11.44 10.09 10.22
N SER A 68 11.99 9.41 9.24
CA SER A 68 11.95 9.72 7.82
C SER A 68 11.39 8.62 6.92
N LEU A 69 11.09 7.40 7.40
CA LEU A 69 10.64 6.31 6.53
C LEU A 69 9.30 6.68 5.88
N THR A 70 9.30 6.75 4.55
CA THR A 70 8.11 7.03 3.73
C THR A 70 7.40 5.74 3.32
N LEU A 71 6.17 5.87 2.82
CA LEU A 71 5.47 4.73 2.23
C LEU A 71 6.20 4.19 1.00
N ASN A 72 6.90 5.05 0.23
CA ASN A 72 7.75 4.62 -0.88
C ASN A 72 8.92 3.74 -0.40
N ASP A 73 9.58 4.11 0.69
CA ASP A 73 10.68 3.33 1.26
C ASP A 73 10.20 1.95 1.72
N LEU A 74 9.02 1.91 2.36
CA LEU A 74 8.38 0.67 2.77
C LEU A 74 7.99 -0.21 1.58
N PHE A 75 7.48 0.40 0.50
CA PHE A 75 7.16 -0.32 -0.73
C PHE A 75 8.41 -0.96 -1.36
N GLU A 76 9.55 -0.24 -1.41
CA GLU A 76 10.79 -0.81 -1.94
C GLU A 76 11.31 -1.96 -1.04
N LEU A 77 11.14 -1.85 0.28
CA LEU A 77 11.44 -2.95 1.21
C LEU A 77 10.54 -4.18 0.95
N TRP A 78 9.22 -3.97 0.84
CA TRP A 78 8.27 -5.02 0.47
C TRP A 78 8.62 -5.65 -0.88
N ARG A 79 8.89 -4.82 -1.91
CA ARG A 79 9.22 -5.25 -3.25
C ARG A 79 10.46 -6.13 -3.30
N LYS A 80 11.50 -5.76 -2.54
CA LYS A 80 12.77 -6.51 -2.47
C LYS A 80 12.60 -7.88 -1.79
N ASN A 81 11.73 -7.96 -0.80
CA ASN A 81 11.57 -9.17 0.03
C ASN A 81 10.39 -10.05 -0.40
N LYS A 82 9.54 -9.58 -1.32
CA LYS A 82 8.34 -10.33 -1.73
C LYS A 82 8.69 -11.53 -2.58
N VAL A 83 8.32 -12.70 -2.09
CA VAL A 83 8.46 -13.99 -2.76
C VAL A 83 7.09 -14.66 -2.93
N GLY A 84 7.01 -15.67 -3.78
CA GLY A 84 5.82 -16.53 -3.94
C GLY A 84 4.71 -15.95 -4.83
N LEU A 85 4.89 -14.77 -5.43
CA LEU A 85 3.97 -14.26 -6.44
C LEU A 85 4.41 -14.71 -7.85
N LYS A 86 3.41 -14.99 -8.71
CA LYS A 86 3.67 -15.15 -10.14
C LYS A 86 4.23 -13.84 -10.70
N GLU A 87 5.20 -13.92 -11.60
CA GLU A 87 5.90 -12.77 -12.18
C GLU A 87 4.93 -11.69 -12.72
N HIS A 88 3.91 -12.11 -13.47
CA HIS A 88 2.89 -11.20 -14.00
C HIS A 88 2.10 -10.48 -12.90
N THR A 89 1.74 -11.17 -11.81
CA THR A 89 1.03 -10.57 -10.67
C THR A 89 1.91 -9.54 -9.97
N PHE A 90 3.19 -9.88 -9.76
CA PHE A 90 4.16 -8.98 -9.16
C PHE A 90 4.38 -7.73 -10.03
N ALA A 91 4.59 -7.90 -11.33
CA ALA A 91 4.74 -6.79 -12.28
C ALA A 91 3.51 -5.85 -12.26
N ASN A 92 2.29 -6.43 -12.22
CA ASN A 92 1.06 -5.65 -12.11
C ASN A 92 0.98 -4.86 -10.79
N TYR A 93 1.38 -5.45 -9.67
CA TYR A 93 1.40 -4.75 -8.38
C TYR A 93 2.39 -3.59 -8.37
N VAL A 94 3.59 -3.80 -8.92
CA VAL A 94 4.59 -2.73 -9.08
C VAL A 94 4.08 -1.61 -9.98
N TYR A 95 3.45 -1.96 -11.11
CA TYR A 95 2.83 -0.99 -12.01
C TYR A 95 1.75 -0.16 -11.30
N MET A 96 0.82 -0.83 -10.58
CA MET A 96 -0.26 -0.15 -9.87
C MET A 96 0.25 0.81 -8.80
N TYR A 97 1.23 0.38 -8.01
CA TYR A 97 1.85 1.25 -7.01
C TYR A 97 2.52 2.47 -7.66
N ASN A 98 3.38 2.25 -8.65
CA ASN A 98 4.12 3.33 -9.30
C ASN A 98 3.19 4.31 -10.01
N ARG A 99 2.12 3.82 -10.62
CA ARG A 99 1.19 4.65 -11.40
C ARG A 99 0.25 5.49 -10.54
N PHE A 100 -0.18 4.98 -9.40
CA PHE A 100 -1.27 5.58 -8.64
C PHE A 100 -0.88 6.03 -7.24
N VAL A 101 0.07 5.39 -6.59
CA VAL A 101 0.37 5.61 -5.17
C VAL A 101 1.64 6.44 -4.98
N ARG A 102 2.68 6.21 -5.80
CA ARG A 102 4.03 6.73 -5.59
C ARG A 102 4.09 8.25 -5.44
N ASP A 103 3.44 8.97 -6.33
CA ASP A 103 3.49 10.44 -6.39
C ASP A 103 2.37 11.11 -5.57
N GLU A 104 1.40 10.32 -5.08
CA GLU A 104 0.29 10.81 -4.26
C GLU A 104 0.61 10.66 -2.77
N ILE A 105 0.25 9.53 -2.19
CA ILE A 105 0.48 9.26 -0.76
C ILE A 105 1.83 8.61 -0.47
N GLY A 106 2.57 8.16 -1.50
CA GLY A 106 3.83 7.45 -1.36
C GLY A 106 4.93 8.25 -0.64
N MET A 107 4.90 9.58 -0.74
CA MET A 107 5.87 10.48 -0.10
C MET A 107 5.55 10.76 1.37
N MET A 108 4.39 10.36 1.86
CA MET A 108 4.01 10.56 3.25
C MET A 108 4.84 9.67 4.17
N LYS A 109 5.21 10.19 5.34
CA LYS A 109 5.91 9.42 6.37
C LYS A 109 4.95 8.41 6.99
N LEU A 110 5.40 7.18 7.23
CA LEU A 110 4.57 6.10 7.77
C LEU A 110 3.88 6.48 9.08
N LYS A 111 4.57 7.19 9.97
CA LYS A 111 4.03 7.65 11.25
C LYS A 111 2.85 8.62 11.14
N ASP A 112 2.77 9.33 10.01
CA ASP A 112 1.77 10.38 9.78
C ASP A 112 0.57 9.84 9.00
N ILE A 113 0.68 8.64 8.36
CA ILE A 113 -0.41 8.04 7.60
C ILE A 113 -1.46 7.44 8.53
N ARG A 114 -2.67 7.95 8.42
CA ARG A 114 -3.84 7.47 9.17
C ARG A 114 -4.87 6.83 8.23
N LYS A 115 -5.78 6.09 8.82
CA LYS A 115 -6.93 5.51 8.11
C LYS A 115 -7.77 6.55 7.36
N SER A 116 -7.86 7.78 7.90
CA SER A 116 -8.52 8.92 7.25
C SER A 116 -7.85 9.33 5.95
N ASP A 117 -6.52 9.28 5.88
CA ASP A 117 -5.75 9.69 4.70
C ASP A 117 -5.95 8.67 3.57
N ILE A 118 -5.88 7.38 3.89
CA ILE A 118 -6.19 6.30 2.95
C ILE A 118 -7.63 6.43 2.43
N ARG A 119 -8.60 6.72 3.31
CA ARG A 119 -10.00 6.95 2.92
C ARG A 119 -10.15 8.15 2.00
N SER A 120 -9.50 9.27 2.32
CA SER A 120 -9.51 10.49 1.49
C SER A 120 -8.89 10.23 0.12
N TYR A 121 -7.79 9.51 0.07
CA TYR A 121 -7.12 9.11 -1.15
C TYR A 121 -8.03 8.25 -2.05
N TYR A 122 -8.66 7.20 -1.50
CA TYR A 122 -9.58 6.35 -2.26
C TYR A 122 -10.82 7.10 -2.74
N ASN A 123 -11.40 7.97 -1.90
CA ASN A 123 -12.52 8.82 -2.28
C ASN A 123 -12.13 9.78 -3.41
N GLY A 124 -10.91 10.32 -3.40
CA GLY A 124 -10.37 11.15 -4.48
C GLY A 124 -10.32 10.41 -5.82
N ILE A 125 -9.84 9.16 -5.81
CA ILE A 125 -9.79 8.30 -7.00
C ILE A 125 -11.20 8.05 -7.56
N VAL A 126 -12.16 7.71 -6.69
CA VAL A 126 -13.54 7.38 -7.10
C VAL A 126 -14.26 8.61 -7.63
N ARG A 127 -14.16 9.76 -6.94
CA ARG A 127 -14.83 11.02 -7.36
C ARG A 127 -14.33 11.54 -8.69
N ASN A 128 -13.04 11.38 -8.97
CA ASN A 128 -12.46 11.85 -10.24
C ASN A 128 -12.89 11.00 -11.45
N GLY A 129 -13.67 9.94 -11.25
CA GLY A 129 -14.19 9.06 -12.32
C GLY A 129 -13.11 8.38 -13.16
N LYS A 130 -11.84 8.52 -12.77
CA LYS A 130 -10.68 8.08 -13.56
C LYS A 130 -10.41 6.57 -13.48
N MET A 131 -11.12 5.86 -12.59
CA MET A 131 -10.78 4.47 -12.33
C MET A 131 -11.99 3.62 -11.95
N ALA A 132 -12.05 2.40 -12.49
CA ALA A 132 -13.03 1.40 -12.07
C ALA A 132 -12.70 0.90 -10.64
N LEU A 133 -13.72 0.59 -9.85
CA LEU A 133 -13.55 0.09 -8.47
C LEU A 133 -12.72 -1.20 -8.39
N ASN A 134 -12.75 -2.04 -9.42
CA ASN A 134 -11.87 -3.23 -9.51
C ASN A 134 -10.38 -2.86 -9.54
N THR A 135 -10.03 -1.72 -10.14
CA THR A 135 -8.65 -1.22 -10.14
C THR A 135 -8.26 -0.74 -8.75
N LEU A 136 -9.20 -0.09 -8.03
CA LEU A 136 -8.99 0.31 -6.64
C LEU A 136 -8.80 -0.91 -5.72
N GLU A 137 -9.46 -2.04 -6.00
CA GLU A 137 -9.21 -3.31 -5.28
C GLU A 137 -7.76 -3.77 -5.42
N THR A 138 -7.21 -3.67 -6.63
CA THR A 138 -5.80 -4.04 -6.86
C THR A 138 -4.86 -3.11 -6.09
N ILE A 139 -5.12 -1.80 -6.07
CA ILE A 139 -4.35 -0.83 -5.28
C ILE A 139 -4.45 -1.16 -3.78
N GLN A 140 -5.66 -1.42 -3.28
CA GLN A 140 -5.88 -1.85 -1.89
C GLN A 140 -5.09 -3.11 -1.55
N ASN A 141 -5.09 -4.11 -2.44
CA ASN A 141 -4.36 -5.36 -2.22
C ASN A 141 -2.85 -5.14 -2.10
N VAL A 142 -2.30 -4.23 -2.90
CA VAL A 142 -0.88 -3.86 -2.81
C VAL A 142 -0.61 -3.12 -1.51
N LEU A 143 -1.36 -2.05 -1.23
CA LEU A 143 -1.17 -1.23 -0.04
C LEU A 143 -1.36 -2.04 1.25
N HIS A 144 -2.35 -2.92 1.29
CA HIS A 144 -2.59 -3.79 2.44
C HIS A 144 -1.37 -4.69 2.74
N GLN A 145 -0.77 -5.29 1.71
CA GLN A 145 0.44 -6.11 1.87
C GLN A 145 1.65 -5.29 2.30
N VAL A 146 1.81 -4.08 1.73
CA VAL A 146 2.91 -3.18 2.10
C VAL A 146 2.79 -2.75 3.56
N PHE A 147 1.58 -2.32 4.00
CA PHE A 147 1.36 -1.96 5.40
C PHE A 147 1.38 -3.16 6.36
N ALA A 148 1.08 -4.38 5.89
CA ALA A 148 1.26 -5.59 6.70
C ALA A 148 2.73 -5.76 7.11
N VAL A 149 3.69 -5.54 6.19
CA VAL A 149 5.12 -5.53 6.53
C VAL A 149 5.44 -4.48 7.59
N ALA A 150 4.80 -3.30 7.52
CA ALA A 150 5.02 -2.26 8.54
C ALA A 150 4.48 -2.67 9.93
N VAL A 151 3.42 -3.46 9.98
CA VAL A 151 2.88 -4.03 11.24
C VAL A 151 3.79 -5.15 11.73
N ASP A 152 4.17 -6.09 10.84
CA ASP A 152 5.03 -7.23 11.17
C ASP A 152 6.42 -6.79 11.66
N ASP A 153 6.96 -5.72 11.06
CA ASP A 153 8.24 -5.11 11.45
C ASP A 153 8.11 -4.09 12.60
N GLU A 154 6.92 -3.97 13.22
CA GLU A 154 6.65 -3.10 14.37
C GLU A 154 6.85 -1.59 14.08
N TYR A 155 6.73 -1.15 12.82
CA TYR A 155 6.77 0.28 12.47
C TYR A 155 5.46 0.99 12.80
N ILE A 156 4.33 0.30 12.70
CA ILE A 156 2.99 0.78 13.03
C ILE A 156 2.19 -0.30 13.78
N ARG A 157 1.22 0.10 14.59
CA ARG A 157 0.41 -0.83 15.40
C ARG A 157 -0.70 -1.51 14.62
N VAL A 158 -1.30 -0.79 13.68
CA VAL A 158 -2.49 -1.22 12.94
C VAL A 158 -2.34 -0.85 11.49
N ASN A 159 -2.80 -1.72 10.61
CA ASN A 159 -2.81 -1.47 9.18
C ASN A 159 -3.86 -0.39 8.84
N PRO A 160 -3.47 0.78 8.32
CA PRO A 160 -4.41 1.88 8.05
C PRO A 160 -5.37 1.60 6.90
N THR A 161 -5.13 0.55 6.12
CA THR A 161 -6.01 0.16 4.99
C THR A 161 -7.18 -0.73 5.40
N ASP A 162 -7.18 -1.27 6.63
CA ASP A 162 -8.19 -2.23 7.09
C ASP A 162 -9.61 -1.67 7.03
N GLY A 163 -10.48 -2.38 6.30
CA GLY A 163 -11.91 -2.07 6.17
C GLY A 163 -12.24 -0.78 5.42
N VAL A 164 -11.24 -0.05 4.88
CA VAL A 164 -11.48 1.23 4.16
C VAL A 164 -12.22 0.98 2.86
N LEU A 165 -11.76 0.04 2.06
CA LEU A 165 -12.39 -0.26 0.76
C LEU A 165 -13.81 -0.81 0.92
N THR A 166 -14.04 -1.65 1.92
CA THR A 166 -15.38 -2.19 2.22
C THR A 166 -16.37 -1.07 2.53
N ALA A 167 -15.96 -0.09 3.34
CA ALA A 167 -16.78 1.06 3.66
C ALA A 167 -17.10 1.93 2.42
N ILE A 168 -16.12 2.10 1.51
CA ILE A 168 -16.31 2.85 0.27
C ILE A 168 -17.27 2.13 -0.68
N LYS A 169 -17.10 0.81 -0.84
CA LYS A 169 -18.02 0.00 -1.67
C LYS A 169 -19.45 0.07 -1.18
N ALA A 170 -19.65 -0.04 0.13
CA ALA A 170 -20.98 0.09 0.75
C ALA A 170 -21.58 1.48 0.52
N ALA A 171 -20.79 2.54 0.68
CA ALA A 171 -21.24 3.91 0.48
C ALA A 171 -21.64 4.23 -0.97
N HIS A 172 -20.97 3.60 -1.95
CA HIS A 172 -21.26 3.79 -3.37
C HIS A 172 -22.24 2.75 -3.95
N GLN A 173 -22.83 1.88 -3.13
CA GLN A 173 -23.74 0.80 -3.56
C GLN A 173 -23.18 0.02 -4.77
N TYR A 174 -21.86 -0.27 -4.70
CA TYR A 174 -21.16 -0.86 -5.82
C TYR A 174 -21.62 -2.28 -6.08
N GLU A 175 -22.23 -2.48 -7.23
CA GLU A 175 -22.50 -3.80 -7.79
C GLU A 175 -21.40 -4.18 -8.79
N THR A 176 -20.85 -5.35 -8.62
CA THR A 176 -19.88 -5.88 -9.61
C THR A 176 -20.61 -6.08 -10.94
N PRO A 177 -20.14 -5.46 -12.06
CA PRO A 177 -20.77 -5.64 -13.35
C PRO A 177 -20.89 -7.12 -13.70
N LYS A 178 -22.12 -7.60 -13.95
CA LYS A 178 -22.36 -8.97 -14.36
C LYS A 178 -21.79 -9.16 -15.76
N ARG A 179 -20.92 -10.12 -15.93
CA ARG A 179 -20.44 -10.55 -17.24
C ARG A 179 -21.43 -11.58 -17.81
N HIS A 180 -21.82 -11.38 -19.04
CA HIS A 180 -22.71 -12.31 -19.75
C HIS A 180 -21.91 -13.06 -20.79
N ALA A 181 -22.19 -14.35 -20.94
CA ALA A 181 -21.68 -15.14 -22.04
C ALA A 181 -22.37 -14.68 -23.35
N LEU A 182 -21.69 -14.82 -24.47
CA LEU A 182 -22.28 -14.58 -25.78
C LEU A 182 -23.41 -15.61 -26.04
N THR A 183 -24.55 -15.16 -26.51
CA THR A 183 -25.59 -16.04 -27.01
C THR A 183 -25.16 -16.69 -28.34
N LEU A 184 -25.78 -17.81 -28.73
CA LEU A 184 -25.45 -18.49 -29.99
C LEU A 184 -25.56 -17.55 -31.22
N PRO A 185 -26.61 -16.72 -31.37
CA PRO A 185 -26.65 -15.76 -32.45
C PRO A 185 -25.52 -14.72 -32.44
N GLN A 186 -25.11 -14.27 -31.25
CA GLN A 186 -23.98 -13.35 -31.10
C GLN A 186 -22.65 -14.01 -31.45
N GLN A 187 -22.42 -15.29 -31.06
CA GLN A 187 -21.24 -16.07 -31.46
C GLN A 187 -21.15 -16.21 -32.98
N GLN A 188 -22.28 -16.56 -33.63
CA GLN A 188 -22.34 -16.69 -35.09
C GLN A 188 -22.07 -15.35 -35.78
N ALA A 189 -22.69 -14.27 -35.31
CA ALA A 189 -22.44 -12.94 -35.84
C ALA A 189 -20.97 -12.52 -35.71
N PHE A 190 -20.34 -12.80 -34.59
CA PHE A 190 -18.93 -12.52 -34.35
C PHE A 190 -18.00 -13.31 -35.29
N LEU A 191 -18.21 -14.62 -35.42
CA LEU A 191 -17.40 -15.47 -36.30
C LEU A 191 -17.59 -15.05 -37.78
N ASN A 192 -18.82 -14.72 -38.20
CA ASN A 192 -19.11 -14.24 -39.53
C ASN A 192 -18.43 -12.88 -39.80
N PHE A 193 -18.38 -11.99 -38.82
CA PHE A 193 -17.66 -10.71 -38.94
C PHE A 193 -16.15 -10.96 -39.16
N ILE A 194 -15.54 -11.83 -38.35
CA ILE A 194 -14.12 -12.20 -38.50
C ILE A 194 -13.85 -12.80 -39.86
N LYS A 195 -14.69 -13.75 -40.31
CA LYS A 195 -14.57 -14.42 -41.60
C LYS A 195 -14.66 -13.44 -42.81
N LYS A 196 -15.51 -12.43 -42.71
CA LYS A 196 -15.73 -11.42 -43.78
C LYS A 196 -14.72 -10.28 -43.78
N THR A 197 -13.95 -10.09 -42.68
CA THR A 197 -13.03 -8.97 -42.54
C THR A 197 -11.57 -9.45 -42.74
N PRO A 198 -10.92 -9.15 -43.88
CA PRO A 198 -9.56 -9.66 -44.19
C PRO A 198 -8.54 -9.41 -43.09
N LYS A 199 -8.61 -8.24 -42.44
CA LYS A 199 -7.72 -7.87 -41.35
C LYS A 199 -7.75 -8.85 -40.17
N PHE A 200 -8.88 -9.47 -39.88
CA PHE A 200 -9.09 -10.34 -38.72
C PHE A 200 -9.20 -11.80 -39.06
N GLN A 201 -9.22 -12.18 -40.34
CA GLN A 201 -9.48 -13.53 -40.81
C GLN A 201 -8.49 -14.56 -40.29
N HIS A 202 -7.24 -14.17 -40.04
CA HIS A 202 -6.20 -15.04 -39.50
C HIS A 202 -6.48 -15.46 -38.04
N TRP A 203 -7.33 -14.72 -37.31
CA TRP A 203 -7.75 -15.06 -35.95
C TRP A 203 -8.94 -16.06 -35.90
N LEU A 204 -9.56 -16.33 -37.04
CA LEU A 204 -10.76 -17.19 -37.09
C LEU A 204 -10.56 -18.57 -36.45
N PRO A 205 -9.46 -19.31 -36.72
CA PRO A 205 -9.25 -20.63 -36.10
C PRO A 205 -9.16 -20.54 -34.58
N MET A 206 -8.43 -19.54 -34.05
CA MET A 206 -8.26 -19.35 -32.62
C MET A 206 -9.60 -19.06 -31.91
N PHE A 207 -10.39 -18.11 -32.42
CA PHE A 207 -11.69 -17.81 -31.82
C PHE A 207 -12.70 -18.92 -31.96
N THR A 208 -12.69 -19.67 -33.08
CA THR A 208 -13.53 -20.85 -33.25
C THR A 208 -13.19 -21.93 -32.21
N PHE A 209 -11.90 -22.19 -32.00
CA PHE A 209 -11.43 -23.12 -30.98
C PHE A 209 -11.85 -22.66 -29.57
N MET A 210 -11.59 -21.39 -29.21
CA MET A 210 -11.94 -20.87 -27.89
C MET A 210 -13.46 -20.93 -27.61
N LEU A 211 -14.28 -20.62 -28.59
CA LEU A 211 -15.75 -20.66 -28.45
C LEU A 211 -16.27 -22.12 -28.36
N GLY A 212 -15.63 -23.05 -29.07
CA GLY A 212 -16.00 -24.48 -29.04
C GLY A 212 -15.56 -25.22 -27.79
N THR A 213 -14.40 -24.82 -27.23
CA THR A 213 -13.81 -25.54 -26.07
C THR A 213 -14.00 -24.82 -24.73
N GLY A 214 -14.23 -23.51 -24.75
CA GLY A 214 -14.23 -22.67 -23.55
C GLY A 214 -12.84 -22.39 -22.96
N CYS A 215 -11.77 -22.76 -23.64
CA CYS A 215 -10.39 -22.49 -23.22
C CYS A 215 -10.10 -20.98 -23.10
N ARG A 216 -9.32 -20.61 -22.09
CA ARG A 216 -8.83 -19.23 -21.96
C ARG A 216 -7.76 -18.94 -23.02
N ILE A 217 -7.56 -17.67 -23.35
CA ILE A 217 -6.55 -17.26 -24.33
C ILE A 217 -5.16 -17.80 -23.99
N SER A 218 -4.75 -17.78 -22.73
CA SER A 218 -3.46 -18.30 -22.26
C SER A 218 -3.34 -19.82 -22.42
N GLU A 219 -4.43 -20.54 -22.24
CA GLU A 219 -4.52 -21.99 -22.44
C GLU A 219 -4.46 -22.31 -23.93
N THR A 220 -5.20 -21.56 -24.75
CA THR A 220 -5.20 -21.74 -26.21
C THR A 220 -3.82 -21.46 -26.83
N VAL A 221 -3.13 -20.39 -26.39
CA VAL A 221 -1.80 -20.05 -26.92
C VAL A 221 -0.71 -21.03 -26.44
N GLY A 222 -0.90 -21.65 -25.28
CA GLY A 222 0.01 -22.64 -24.71
C GLY A 222 -0.16 -24.06 -25.28
N LEU A 223 -1.19 -24.32 -26.10
CA LEU A 223 -1.43 -25.66 -26.67
C LEU A 223 -0.32 -26.12 -27.60
N CYS A 224 0.12 -27.35 -27.40
CA CYS A 224 1.05 -28.06 -28.25
C CYS A 224 0.34 -29.25 -28.92
N TRP A 225 0.90 -29.77 -30.01
CA TRP A 225 0.34 -30.93 -30.71
C TRP A 225 0.24 -32.18 -29.83
N GLY A 226 1.09 -32.29 -28.79
CA GLY A 226 1.06 -33.38 -27.83
C GLY A 226 -0.13 -33.35 -26.86
N ASP A 227 -0.86 -32.23 -26.80
CA ASP A 227 -2.02 -32.03 -25.93
C ASP A 227 -3.34 -32.44 -26.63
N ILE A 228 -3.27 -32.85 -27.92
CA ILE A 228 -4.43 -33.16 -28.73
C ILE A 228 -4.43 -34.68 -28.96
N ASP A 229 -5.50 -35.34 -28.49
CA ASP A 229 -5.82 -36.71 -28.79
C ASP A 229 -6.76 -36.76 -30.01
N PHE A 230 -6.37 -37.49 -31.08
CA PHE A 230 -7.08 -37.58 -32.36
C PHE A 230 -7.94 -38.81 -32.44
#